data_69c0482724a2d3401b2d8a0480087f61
#
_entry.id   69c0482724a2d3401b2d8a0480087f61
#
_cell.length_a   1.000
_cell.length_b   1.000
_cell.length_c   1.000
_cell.angle_alpha   90.00
_cell.angle_beta   90.00
_cell.angle_gamma   90.00
#
_symmetry.space_group_name_H-M   'P 1'
#
loop_
_entity.id
_entity.type
_entity.pdbx_description
1 polymer ?
#
loop_
_entity_poly.entity_id
_entity_poly.type
_entity_poly.pdbx_seq_one_letter_code
_entity_poly.pdbx_strand_id
1 'polypeptide(L)'
;MNSQDSFSDKKVLLIDIGGTNIRTATAYIGSNDINNASKQNLDCLDSFNEIIQNLLSKYQNIKHIVFSVAGPKVHQSISMTNRDFEIDEQIILKKFDLDSCHILNDWESIGHGLSLFNTNEMTFINKCDGFNQTSLVIGPGTGLGAALVIENKIVLPTEIGNCLLTLPKLFEDFERADIEKFNIIESILSGGGLKNIYEIFSNQEKSSEEIVSSFNNDESSQKAINFFLNSFSQILSELALAYMPGNGIFIAGGLMRSIRQFIDNEIFMKNFLINRKSMHANILSQMPIAIINQEMTCLHGCLNFINKINKR
;
A
#
# COMPACT_ATOMS: atom_id res chain seq x y z
N MET A 1 6.70 44.44 -2.01
CA MET A 1 7.32 43.38 -2.81
C MET A 1 6.71 42.07 -2.34
N ASN A 2 5.84 41.47 -3.13
CA ASN A 2 5.03 40.36 -2.77
C ASN A 2 5.86 39.05 -2.82
N SER A 3 6.02 38.38 -1.68
CA SER A 3 6.70 37.09 -1.54
C SER A 3 5.81 35.87 -1.87
N GLN A 4 4.77 36.05 -2.69
CA GLN A 4 3.84 34.97 -3.08
C GLN A 4 4.12 34.31 -4.44
N ASP A 5 5.09 34.78 -5.22
CA ASP A 5 5.28 34.38 -6.62
C ASP A 5 6.35 33.29 -6.88
N SER A 6 6.86 32.56 -5.88
CA SER A 6 8.03 31.72 -6.12
C SER A 6 7.82 30.18 -5.99
N PHE A 7 6.63 29.69 -5.63
CA PHE A 7 6.42 28.24 -5.44
C PHE A 7 5.76 27.54 -6.64
N SER A 8 5.03 28.24 -7.49
CA SER A 8 4.27 27.63 -8.60
C SER A 8 5.13 27.10 -9.76
N ASP A 9 6.43 27.40 -9.77
CA ASP A 9 7.33 27.00 -10.89
C ASP A 9 8.32 25.89 -10.53
N LYS A 10 8.35 25.42 -9.27
CA LYS A 10 9.29 24.37 -8.84
C LYS A 10 8.77 23.00 -9.24
N LYS A 11 9.48 22.38 -10.19
CA LYS A 11 9.15 21.04 -10.69
C LYS A 11 9.77 19.98 -9.80
N VAL A 12 9.00 18.95 -9.47
CA VAL A 12 9.41 17.79 -8.68
C VAL A 12 9.31 16.50 -9.50
N LEU A 13 10.29 15.63 -9.36
CA LEU A 13 10.26 14.26 -9.87
C LEU A 13 9.79 13.34 -8.74
N LEU A 14 8.76 12.55 -9.02
CA LEU A 14 8.16 11.57 -8.13
C LEU A 14 8.54 10.18 -8.65
N ILE A 15 9.09 9.34 -7.78
CA ILE A 15 9.58 8.01 -8.14
C ILE A 15 9.05 6.99 -7.13
N ASP A 16 8.32 5.99 -7.61
CA ASP A 16 7.82 4.87 -6.80
C ASP A 16 8.55 3.59 -7.23
N ILE A 17 9.31 2.99 -6.33
CA ILE A 17 10.12 1.80 -6.54
C ILE A 17 9.52 0.65 -5.75
N GLY A 18 8.77 -0.20 -6.43
CA GLY A 18 8.26 -1.45 -5.87
C GLY A 18 9.20 -2.64 -6.12
N GLY A 19 8.80 -3.82 -5.71
CA GLY A 19 9.61 -5.04 -5.90
C GLY A 19 9.91 -5.38 -7.37
N THR A 20 8.96 -5.14 -8.28
CA THR A 20 9.04 -5.53 -9.70
C THR A 20 8.96 -4.35 -10.67
N ASN A 21 8.44 -3.23 -10.26
CA ASN A 21 8.18 -2.09 -11.13
C ASN A 21 8.68 -0.79 -10.52
N ILE A 22 9.13 0.12 -11.39
CA ILE A 22 9.33 1.53 -11.09
C ILE A 22 8.24 2.35 -11.78
N ARG A 23 7.66 3.28 -11.03
CA ARG A 23 6.71 4.27 -11.56
C ARG A 23 7.29 5.64 -11.35
N THR A 24 7.15 6.50 -12.34
CA THR A 24 7.65 7.88 -12.26
C THR A 24 6.60 8.86 -12.75
N ALA A 25 6.61 10.06 -12.18
CA ALA A 25 5.83 11.18 -12.67
C ALA A 25 6.56 12.49 -12.37
N THR A 26 6.14 13.55 -13.02
CA THR A 26 6.53 14.92 -12.67
C THR A 26 5.32 15.70 -12.16
N ALA A 27 5.55 16.67 -11.30
CA ALA A 27 4.53 17.60 -10.83
C ALA A 27 5.12 18.98 -10.56
N TYR A 28 4.27 19.95 -10.32
CA TYR A 28 4.68 21.24 -9.75
C TYR A 28 4.37 21.26 -8.26
N ILE A 29 5.31 21.74 -7.44
CA ILE A 29 5.09 21.88 -5.99
C ILE A 29 3.96 22.88 -5.77
N GLY A 30 2.96 22.49 -4.98
CA GLY A 30 1.72 23.25 -4.76
C GLY A 30 0.54 22.82 -5.63
N SER A 31 0.77 22.00 -6.68
CA SER A 31 -0.30 21.38 -7.47
C SER A 31 -0.78 20.06 -6.83
N ASN A 32 -1.95 19.59 -7.25
CA ASN A 32 -2.45 18.24 -6.90
C ASN A 32 -2.33 17.26 -8.06
N ASP A 33 -1.90 17.72 -9.23
CA ASP A 33 -1.87 16.93 -10.45
C ASP A 33 -0.48 16.38 -10.72
N ILE A 34 -0.40 15.11 -11.08
CA ILE A 34 0.81 14.47 -11.58
C ILE A 34 0.80 14.44 -13.11
N ASN A 35 1.97 14.64 -13.72
CA ASN A 35 2.15 14.68 -15.17
C ASN A 35 3.17 13.63 -15.62
N ASN A 36 3.13 13.23 -16.89
CA ASN A 36 4.10 12.32 -17.49
C ASN A 36 4.25 10.99 -16.72
N ALA A 37 3.17 10.50 -16.14
CA ALA A 37 3.19 9.25 -15.40
C ALA A 37 3.62 8.09 -16.31
N SER A 38 4.56 7.26 -15.85
CA SER A 38 5.06 6.09 -16.56
C SER A 38 5.31 4.93 -15.60
N LYS A 39 5.26 3.71 -16.14
CA LYS A 39 5.55 2.46 -15.42
C LYS A 39 6.51 1.63 -16.26
N GLN A 40 7.57 1.11 -15.65
CA GLN A 40 8.57 0.26 -16.28
C GLN A 40 8.89 -0.94 -15.37
N ASN A 41 9.34 -2.04 -15.96
CA ASN A 41 9.84 -3.17 -15.19
C ASN A 41 11.27 -2.86 -14.70
N LEU A 42 11.53 -3.15 -13.43
CA LEU A 42 12.82 -2.93 -12.77
C LEU A 42 13.90 -3.92 -13.23
N ASP A 43 13.54 -5.12 -13.70
CA ASP A 43 14.50 -6.14 -14.12
C ASP A 43 15.31 -5.75 -15.38
N CYS A 44 14.88 -4.72 -16.08
CA CYS A 44 15.54 -4.16 -17.25
C CYS A 44 16.53 -3.01 -16.92
N LEU A 45 16.81 -2.72 -15.65
CA LEU A 45 17.54 -1.53 -15.23
C LEU A 45 18.86 -1.92 -14.52
N ASP A 46 19.99 -1.48 -15.08
CA ASP A 46 21.32 -1.92 -14.67
C ASP A 46 21.83 -1.31 -13.36
N SER A 47 21.50 -0.06 -13.05
CA SER A 47 21.84 0.55 -11.77
C SER A 47 20.87 1.66 -11.35
N PHE A 48 20.68 1.83 -10.03
CA PHE A 48 19.83 2.88 -9.47
C PHE A 48 20.28 4.29 -9.88
N ASN A 49 21.59 4.51 -9.92
CA ASN A 49 22.15 5.81 -10.30
C ASN A 49 21.90 6.16 -11.78
N GLU A 50 21.98 5.18 -12.66
CA GLU A 50 21.68 5.36 -14.10
C GLU A 50 20.21 5.67 -14.31
N ILE A 51 19.33 5.04 -13.55
CA ILE A 51 17.89 5.35 -13.58
C ILE A 51 17.65 6.82 -13.28
N ILE A 52 18.23 7.32 -12.16
CA ILE A 52 18.06 8.72 -11.76
C ILE A 52 18.67 9.66 -12.82
N GLN A 53 19.87 9.36 -13.29
CA GLN A 53 20.54 10.16 -14.32
C GLN A 53 19.70 10.27 -15.59
N ASN A 54 19.15 9.15 -16.05
CA ASN A 54 18.30 9.11 -17.25
C ASN A 54 17.00 9.90 -17.05
N LEU A 55 16.38 9.79 -15.85
CA LEU A 55 15.17 10.55 -15.54
C LEU A 55 15.45 12.06 -15.45
N LEU A 56 16.55 12.48 -14.83
CA LEU A 56 16.96 13.89 -14.76
C LEU A 56 17.32 14.45 -16.14
N SER A 57 17.92 13.64 -17.02
CA SER A 57 18.22 14.04 -18.39
C SER A 57 16.95 14.17 -19.24
N LYS A 58 15.97 13.29 -19.00
CA LYS A 58 14.65 13.31 -19.68
C LYS A 58 13.79 14.49 -19.25
N TYR A 59 13.79 14.80 -17.96
CA TYR A 59 12.95 15.86 -17.38
C TYR A 59 13.81 17.05 -16.95
N GLN A 60 13.94 18.04 -17.83
CA GLN A 60 14.76 19.23 -17.57
C GLN A 60 14.26 20.03 -16.37
N ASN A 61 15.18 20.73 -15.70
CA ASN A 61 14.93 21.63 -14.57
C ASN A 61 14.36 20.97 -13.32
N ILE A 62 14.66 19.70 -13.08
CA ILE A 62 14.32 19.01 -11.83
C ILE A 62 15.40 19.32 -10.78
N LYS A 63 15.00 19.91 -9.67
CA LYS A 63 15.83 20.15 -8.47
C LYS A 63 15.25 19.51 -7.21
N HIS A 64 14.05 18.92 -7.31
CA HIS A 64 13.36 18.28 -6.18
C HIS A 64 12.99 16.85 -6.57
N ILE A 65 13.28 15.88 -5.70
CA ILE A 65 12.92 14.47 -5.89
C ILE A 65 12.25 13.95 -4.62
N VAL A 66 11.18 13.18 -4.79
CA VAL A 66 10.58 12.39 -3.72
C VAL A 66 10.47 10.94 -4.17
N PHE A 67 11.07 10.05 -3.40
CA PHE A 67 11.00 8.61 -3.57
C PHE A 67 9.95 7.99 -2.68
N SER A 68 9.25 7.02 -3.20
CA SER A 68 8.47 6.01 -2.50
C SER A 68 9.19 4.69 -2.74
N VAL A 69 9.59 3.97 -1.70
CA VAL A 69 10.42 2.77 -1.82
C VAL A 69 9.85 1.66 -0.95
N ALA A 70 9.66 0.47 -1.54
CA ALA A 70 9.26 -0.71 -0.80
C ALA A 70 10.43 -1.23 0.06
N GLY A 71 10.30 -1.11 1.38
CA GLY A 71 11.29 -1.56 2.35
C GLY A 71 11.26 -0.75 3.66
N PRO A 72 11.87 -1.28 4.72
CA PRO A 72 11.95 -0.58 5.99
C PRO A 72 12.86 0.66 5.90
N LYS A 73 12.33 1.79 6.36
CA LYS A 73 13.08 3.05 6.43
C LYS A 73 13.82 3.15 7.77
N VAL A 74 15.13 3.36 7.73
CA VAL A 74 15.96 3.63 8.91
C VAL A 74 16.65 4.98 8.71
N HIS A 75 16.30 5.96 9.54
CA HIS A 75 16.76 7.35 9.41
C HIS A 75 16.42 7.95 8.03
N GLN A 76 17.45 8.24 7.22
CA GLN A 76 17.33 8.85 5.88
C GLN A 76 17.67 7.88 4.75
N SER A 77 17.69 6.56 5.07
CA SER A 77 17.97 5.52 4.08
C SER A 77 16.90 4.43 4.09
N ILE A 78 16.75 3.78 2.95
CA ILE A 78 15.94 2.57 2.78
C ILE A 78 16.78 1.52 2.09
N SER A 79 16.81 0.32 2.67
CA SER A 79 17.35 -0.89 2.03
C SER A 79 16.19 -1.66 1.40
N MET A 80 16.33 -2.02 0.13
CA MET A 80 15.30 -2.81 -0.54
C MET A 80 15.44 -4.29 -0.18
N THR A 81 14.34 -4.90 0.24
CA THR A 81 14.31 -6.30 0.70
C THR A 81 14.76 -7.31 -0.38
N ASN A 82 14.58 -6.98 -1.66
CA ASN A 82 14.81 -7.89 -2.78
C ASN A 82 15.95 -7.45 -3.72
N ARG A 83 16.75 -6.44 -3.35
CA ARG A 83 17.85 -5.92 -4.16
C ARG A 83 18.95 -5.35 -3.29
N ASP A 84 20.19 -5.61 -3.65
CA ASP A 84 21.39 -5.14 -2.94
C ASP A 84 21.70 -3.66 -3.22
N PHE A 85 20.72 -2.76 -3.04
CA PHE A 85 21.05 -1.35 -3.01
C PHE A 85 20.32 -0.59 -1.90
N GLU A 86 21.08 0.29 -1.30
CA GLU A 86 20.64 1.25 -0.30
C GLU A 86 20.43 2.60 -0.97
N ILE A 87 19.31 3.22 -0.68
CA ILE A 87 18.96 4.57 -1.15
C ILE A 87 19.11 5.52 0.03
N ASP A 88 20.01 6.47 -0.08
CA ASP A 88 20.30 7.50 0.93
C ASP A 88 20.01 8.90 0.40
N GLU A 89 19.21 9.67 1.13
CA GLU A 89 18.78 11.03 0.74
C GLU A 89 19.97 11.97 0.53
N GLN A 90 20.97 11.92 1.42
CA GLN A 90 22.11 12.85 1.39
C GLN A 90 23.09 12.52 0.26
N ILE A 91 23.26 11.23 -0.04
CA ILE A 91 24.11 10.80 -1.15
C ILE A 91 23.50 11.27 -2.47
N ILE A 92 22.19 11.05 -2.66
CA ILE A 92 21.48 11.44 -3.88
C ILE A 92 21.46 12.96 -4.03
N LEU A 93 21.13 13.70 -2.97
CA LEU A 93 21.09 15.15 -2.94
C LEU A 93 22.40 15.76 -3.48
N LYS A 94 23.54 15.28 -2.94
CA LYS A 94 24.87 15.78 -3.33
C LYS A 94 25.28 15.35 -4.73
N LYS A 95 25.03 14.07 -5.08
CA LYS A 95 25.47 13.49 -6.35
C LYS A 95 24.83 14.16 -7.55
N PHE A 96 23.54 14.51 -7.43
CA PHE A 96 22.75 15.07 -8.53
C PHE A 96 22.50 16.59 -8.41
N ASP A 97 23.17 17.27 -7.48
CA ASP A 97 23.05 18.71 -7.25
C ASP A 97 21.58 19.16 -7.13
N LEU A 98 20.83 18.51 -6.20
CA LEU A 98 19.42 18.77 -5.95
C LEU A 98 19.22 19.77 -4.82
N ASP A 99 18.12 20.51 -4.86
CA ASP A 99 17.69 21.41 -3.77
C ASP A 99 17.01 20.60 -2.64
N SER A 100 16.30 19.51 -2.98
CA SER A 100 15.75 18.58 -2.00
C SER A 100 15.62 17.16 -2.53
N CYS A 101 15.85 16.21 -1.64
CA CYS A 101 15.63 14.79 -1.86
C CYS A 101 14.95 14.20 -0.63
N HIS A 102 13.85 13.50 -0.81
CA HIS A 102 13.12 12.84 0.28
C HIS A 102 12.83 11.39 -0.08
N ILE A 103 12.94 10.52 0.89
CA ILE A 103 12.61 9.10 0.76
C ILE A 103 11.49 8.77 1.74
N LEU A 104 10.40 8.20 1.23
CA LEU A 104 9.29 7.66 1.99
C LEU A 104 9.28 6.13 1.82
N ASN A 105 8.84 5.42 2.84
CA ASN A 105 8.37 4.05 2.64
C ASN A 105 7.14 4.07 1.73
N ASP A 106 6.87 3.00 0.97
CA ASP A 106 5.74 2.94 0.02
C ASP A 106 4.39 3.14 0.71
N TRP A 107 4.18 2.57 1.89
CA TRP A 107 2.95 2.74 2.67
C TRP A 107 2.87 4.10 3.37
N GLU A 108 4.00 4.67 3.78
CA GLU A 108 4.09 6.06 4.21
C GLU A 108 3.62 7.01 3.10
N SER A 109 4.05 6.74 1.87
CA SER A 109 3.62 7.51 0.70
C SER A 109 2.10 7.42 0.50
N ILE A 110 1.52 6.21 0.48
CA ILE A 110 0.07 6.03 0.33
C ILE A 110 -0.69 6.77 1.44
N GLY A 111 -0.20 6.68 2.67
CA GLY A 111 -0.78 7.38 3.82
C GLY A 111 -0.80 8.91 3.64
N HIS A 112 0.28 9.48 3.10
CA HIS A 112 0.31 10.91 2.76
C HIS A 112 -0.69 11.27 1.67
N GLY A 113 -0.99 10.36 0.75
CA GLY A 113 -1.96 10.54 -0.34
C GLY A 113 -3.43 10.49 0.10
N LEU A 114 -3.74 9.89 1.25
CA LEU A 114 -5.11 9.57 1.65
C LEU A 114 -6.07 10.76 1.59
N SER A 115 -5.63 11.95 1.98
CA SER A 115 -6.45 13.16 1.95
C SER A 115 -6.73 13.72 0.54
N LEU A 116 -6.09 13.18 -0.49
CA LEU A 116 -6.32 13.57 -1.88
C LEU A 116 -7.37 12.70 -2.58
N PHE A 117 -7.63 11.50 -2.06
CA PHE A 117 -8.55 10.57 -2.70
C PHE A 117 -10.01 10.91 -2.37
N ASN A 118 -10.80 11.12 -3.41
CA ASN A 118 -12.22 11.41 -3.27
C ASN A 118 -13.02 10.12 -3.02
N THR A 119 -14.17 10.25 -2.37
CA THR A 119 -15.08 9.13 -2.12
C THR A 119 -15.54 8.41 -3.39
N ASN A 120 -15.60 9.12 -4.53
CA ASN A 120 -15.93 8.54 -5.84
C ASN A 120 -14.82 7.63 -6.40
N GLU A 121 -13.61 7.73 -5.87
CA GLU A 121 -12.47 6.91 -6.21
C GLU A 121 -12.32 5.71 -5.26
N MET A 122 -13.35 5.44 -4.46
CA MET A 122 -13.36 4.36 -3.48
C MET A 122 -14.55 3.43 -3.68
N THR A 123 -14.35 2.16 -3.42
CA THR A 123 -15.40 1.15 -3.30
C THR A 123 -15.58 0.83 -1.81
N PHE A 124 -16.73 1.19 -1.23
CA PHE A 124 -17.00 0.96 0.18
C PHE A 124 -17.48 -0.46 0.44
N ILE A 125 -16.86 -1.13 1.41
CA ILE A 125 -17.32 -2.37 2.03
C ILE A 125 -18.26 -2.03 3.19
N ASN A 126 -17.84 -1.07 4.03
CA ASN A 126 -18.66 -0.50 5.11
C ASN A 126 -18.63 1.03 4.98
N LYS A 127 -19.81 1.65 4.85
CA LYS A 127 -19.92 3.12 4.69
C LYS A 127 -20.61 3.71 5.91
N CYS A 128 -19.85 4.48 6.68
CA CYS A 128 -20.33 5.19 7.87
C CYS A 128 -19.46 6.43 8.10
N ASP A 129 -19.81 7.27 9.07
CA ASP A 129 -19.13 8.56 9.30
C ASP A 129 -17.82 8.44 10.09
N GLY A 130 -17.60 7.29 10.76
CA GLY A 130 -16.46 7.14 11.66
C GLY A 130 -16.61 7.91 12.98
N PHE A 131 -15.57 7.86 13.86
CA PHE A 131 -15.68 8.42 15.22
C PHE A 131 -14.38 9.05 15.78
N ASN A 132 -13.28 9.04 15.04
CA ASN A 132 -12.03 9.70 15.43
C ASN A 132 -11.25 10.18 14.20
N GLN A 133 -9.97 10.57 14.36
CA GLN A 133 -9.14 11.07 13.27
C GLN A 133 -7.97 10.14 12.93
N THR A 134 -8.05 8.87 13.30
CA THR A 134 -7.05 7.86 12.99
C THR A 134 -7.55 7.00 11.84
N SER A 135 -6.74 6.83 10.81
CA SER A 135 -6.99 5.92 9.68
C SER A 135 -5.91 4.85 9.62
N LEU A 136 -6.26 3.69 9.10
CA LEU A 136 -5.34 2.63 8.71
C LEU A 136 -5.35 2.52 7.20
N VAL A 137 -4.20 2.66 6.56
CA VAL A 137 -4.00 2.30 5.14
C VAL A 137 -3.27 0.96 5.12
N ILE A 138 -3.80 -0.01 4.40
CA ILE A 138 -3.27 -1.37 4.36
C ILE A 138 -3.53 -2.01 3.00
N GLY A 139 -2.67 -2.94 2.59
CA GLY A 139 -3.00 -3.74 1.42
C GLY A 139 -1.98 -4.80 1.04
N PRO A 140 -2.49 -5.93 0.59
CA PRO A 140 -1.67 -6.99 0.02
C PRO A 140 -1.20 -6.61 -1.39
N GLY A 141 0.09 -6.83 -1.61
CA GLY A 141 0.78 -6.70 -2.89
C GLY A 141 1.70 -7.91 -3.08
N THR A 142 2.96 -7.69 -3.45
CA THR A 142 4.01 -8.73 -3.36
C THR A 142 4.16 -9.19 -1.92
N GLY A 143 4.13 -8.25 -0.97
CA GLY A 143 4.01 -8.47 0.46
C GLY A 143 2.74 -7.87 1.04
N LEU A 144 2.73 -7.60 2.35
CA LEU A 144 1.67 -6.87 3.06
C LEU A 144 2.27 -5.65 3.74
N GLY A 145 1.84 -4.46 3.34
CA GLY A 145 2.25 -3.24 4.00
C GLY A 145 1.09 -2.46 4.59
N ALA A 146 1.39 -1.58 5.54
CA ALA A 146 0.42 -0.70 6.16
C ALA A 146 1.06 0.55 6.77
N ALA A 147 0.24 1.60 6.92
CA ALA A 147 0.59 2.80 7.66
C ALA A 147 -0.61 3.34 8.45
N LEU A 148 -0.34 3.94 9.60
CA LEU A 148 -1.33 4.72 10.34
C LEU A 148 -1.27 6.18 9.89
N VAL A 149 -2.43 6.81 9.75
CA VAL A 149 -2.56 8.22 9.42
C VAL A 149 -3.34 8.90 10.52
N ILE A 150 -2.73 9.88 11.20
CA ILE A 150 -3.32 10.61 12.31
C ILE A 150 -3.58 12.05 11.87
N GLU A 151 -4.83 12.50 11.98
CA GLU A 151 -5.28 13.85 11.60
C GLU A 151 -4.91 14.29 10.17
N ASN A 152 -4.71 13.33 9.26
CA ASN A 152 -4.18 13.60 7.90
C ASN A 152 -2.82 14.33 7.88
N LYS A 153 -2.10 14.36 9.01
CA LYS A 153 -0.83 15.09 9.16
C LYS A 153 0.36 14.18 9.41
N ILE A 154 0.21 13.24 10.35
CA ILE A 154 1.26 12.31 10.76
C ILE A 154 0.98 10.98 10.09
N VAL A 155 1.98 10.43 9.44
CA VAL A 155 1.94 9.09 8.84
C VAL A 155 3.02 8.25 9.50
N LEU A 156 2.63 7.09 10.01
CA LEU A 156 3.50 6.14 10.69
C LEU A 156 3.49 4.82 9.90
N PRO A 157 4.52 4.52 9.11
CA PRO A 157 4.63 3.22 8.45
C PRO A 157 4.81 2.11 9.48
N THR A 158 4.35 0.91 9.15
CA THR A 158 4.44 -0.25 10.03
C THR A 158 4.94 -1.47 9.25
N GLU A 159 5.55 -2.40 9.95
CA GLU A 159 5.96 -3.71 9.42
C GLU A 159 4.98 -4.82 9.84
N ILE A 160 3.68 -4.52 9.83
CA ILE A 160 2.64 -5.42 10.32
C ILE A 160 2.59 -6.76 9.56
N GLY A 161 2.99 -6.76 8.29
CA GLY A 161 3.08 -7.98 7.48
C GLY A 161 4.02 -9.03 8.09
N ASN A 162 5.06 -8.59 8.78
CA ASN A 162 6.06 -9.43 9.43
C ASN A 162 5.69 -9.85 10.88
N CYS A 163 4.52 -9.41 11.39
CA CYS A 163 4.02 -9.89 12.67
C CYS A 163 3.55 -11.34 12.58
N LEU A 164 3.71 -12.08 13.69
CA LEU A 164 3.26 -13.47 13.77
C LEU A 164 1.74 -13.56 13.61
N LEU A 165 1.30 -14.52 12.84
CA LEU A 165 -0.11 -14.85 12.68
C LEU A 165 -0.58 -15.74 13.85
N THR A 166 -1.55 -15.25 14.64
CA THR A 166 -2.05 -15.94 15.84
C THR A 166 -3.56 -16.21 15.78
N LEU A 167 -4.04 -16.69 14.63
CA LEU A 167 -5.46 -17.03 14.41
C LEU A 167 -5.65 -18.54 14.16
N PRO A 168 -5.53 -19.40 15.18
CA PRO A 168 -5.60 -20.86 15.00
C PRO A 168 -6.92 -21.34 14.39
N LYS A 169 -8.04 -20.65 14.68
CA LYS A 169 -9.36 -20.97 14.11
C LYS A 169 -9.48 -20.72 12.59
N LEU A 170 -8.57 -19.95 12.03
CA LEU A 170 -8.56 -19.69 10.61
C LEU A 170 -8.19 -20.95 9.79
N PHE A 171 -7.45 -21.86 10.41
CA PHE A 171 -6.87 -23.04 9.78
C PHE A 171 -7.44 -24.37 10.33
N GLU A 172 -8.65 -24.37 10.93
CA GLU A 172 -9.23 -25.59 11.53
C GLU A 172 -9.37 -26.75 10.52
N ASP A 173 -9.56 -26.41 9.23
CA ASP A 173 -9.74 -27.39 8.15
C ASP A 173 -8.43 -27.72 7.38
N PHE A 174 -7.28 -27.17 7.81
CA PHE A 174 -6.01 -27.37 7.12
C PHE A 174 -5.14 -28.44 7.82
N GLU A 175 -4.37 -29.18 7.03
CA GLU A 175 -3.35 -30.08 7.59
C GLU A 175 -2.23 -29.27 8.25
N ARG A 176 -1.59 -29.86 9.26
CA ARG A 176 -0.51 -29.20 10.00
C ARG A 176 0.66 -28.74 9.09
N ALA A 177 1.01 -29.54 8.10
CA ALA A 177 2.07 -29.21 7.15
C ALA A 177 1.74 -27.97 6.31
N ASP A 178 0.47 -27.73 6.01
CA ASP A 178 0.02 -26.56 5.27
C ASP A 178 0.00 -25.32 6.15
N ILE A 179 -0.38 -25.46 7.42
CA ILE A 179 -0.38 -24.34 8.40
C ILE A 179 1.04 -23.81 8.60
N GLU A 180 2.06 -24.65 8.56
CA GLU A 180 3.46 -24.24 8.73
C GLU A 180 3.96 -23.28 7.62
N LYS A 181 3.24 -23.19 6.48
CA LYS A 181 3.50 -22.19 5.42
C LYS A 181 3.08 -20.77 5.84
N PHE A 182 2.23 -20.61 6.86
CA PHE A 182 1.60 -19.35 7.27
C PHE A 182 2.08 -18.88 8.66
N ASN A 183 3.34 -18.47 8.76
CA ASN A 183 3.94 -18.07 10.04
C ASN A 183 3.72 -16.59 10.39
N ILE A 184 3.67 -15.71 9.39
CA ILE A 184 3.49 -14.27 9.54
C ILE A 184 2.23 -13.83 8.78
N ILE A 185 1.75 -12.63 9.06
CA ILE A 185 0.52 -12.12 8.42
C ILE A 185 0.68 -12.03 6.90
N GLU A 186 1.84 -11.59 6.42
CA GLU A 186 2.14 -11.50 4.99
C GLU A 186 2.12 -12.86 4.27
N SER A 187 2.48 -13.94 4.95
CA SER A 187 2.50 -15.28 4.34
C SER A 187 1.11 -15.75 3.90
N ILE A 188 0.04 -15.16 4.44
CA ILE A 188 -1.34 -15.39 4.01
C ILE A 188 -1.90 -14.21 3.22
N LEU A 189 -1.65 -12.96 3.66
CA LEU A 189 -2.21 -11.75 3.07
C LEU A 189 -1.25 -11.10 2.08
N SER A 190 -0.88 -11.83 1.05
CA SER A 190 -0.07 -11.32 -0.08
C SER A 190 -0.41 -12.07 -1.37
N GLY A 191 0.15 -11.66 -2.49
CA GLY A 191 0.07 -12.41 -3.74
C GLY A 191 0.69 -13.80 -3.62
N GLY A 192 1.80 -13.93 -2.87
CA GLY A 192 2.40 -15.22 -2.51
C GLY A 192 1.48 -16.07 -1.64
N GLY A 193 0.83 -15.45 -0.65
CA GLY A 193 -0.16 -16.11 0.21
C GLY A 193 -1.33 -16.68 -0.58
N LEU A 194 -1.89 -15.90 -1.52
CA LEU A 194 -2.97 -16.37 -2.38
C LEU A 194 -2.56 -17.58 -3.24
N LYS A 195 -1.31 -17.61 -3.76
CA LYS A 195 -0.76 -18.76 -4.48
C LYS A 195 -0.69 -20.00 -3.59
N ASN A 196 -0.13 -19.87 -2.37
CA ASN A 196 -0.03 -20.97 -1.41
C ASN A 196 -1.41 -21.54 -1.04
N ILE A 197 -2.39 -20.67 -0.81
CA ILE A 197 -3.78 -21.05 -0.55
C ILE A 197 -4.35 -21.82 -1.74
N TYR A 198 -4.15 -21.36 -2.97
CA TYR A 198 -4.60 -22.05 -4.16
C TYR A 198 -3.97 -23.44 -4.31
N GLU A 199 -2.65 -23.53 -4.11
CA GLU A 199 -1.92 -24.80 -4.16
C GLU A 199 -2.49 -25.83 -3.19
N ILE A 200 -2.86 -25.43 -1.96
CA ILE A 200 -3.49 -26.31 -0.97
C ILE A 200 -4.84 -26.85 -1.47
N PHE A 201 -5.66 -26.03 -2.10
CA PHE A 201 -6.97 -26.46 -2.58
C PHE A 201 -6.95 -27.23 -3.90
N SER A 202 -5.90 -27.08 -4.72
CA SER A 202 -5.84 -27.64 -6.08
C SER A 202 -4.75 -28.67 -6.30
N ASN A 203 -3.71 -28.72 -5.46
CA ASN A 203 -2.43 -29.38 -5.69
C ASN A 203 -1.74 -28.94 -7.01
N GLN A 204 -1.99 -27.68 -7.44
CA GLN A 204 -1.43 -27.09 -8.66
C GLN A 204 -0.94 -25.67 -8.37
N GLU A 205 0.06 -25.24 -9.13
CA GLU A 205 0.57 -23.88 -9.05
C GLU A 205 -0.13 -22.97 -10.08
N LYS A 206 -0.51 -21.78 -9.65
CA LYS A 206 -0.95 -20.66 -10.50
C LYS A 206 -0.42 -19.35 -9.95
N SER A 207 -0.19 -18.38 -10.83
CA SER A 207 0.05 -17.00 -10.42
C SER A 207 -1.20 -16.37 -9.79
N SER A 208 -1.03 -15.33 -8.99
CA SER A 208 -2.17 -14.60 -8.39
C SER A 208 -3.10 -14.03 -9.47
N GLU A 209 -2.56 -13.61 -10.60
CA GLU A 209 -3.31 -13.09 -11.75
C GLU A 209 -4.15 -14.20 -12.42
N GLU A 210 -3.59 -15.40 -12.59
CA GLU A 210 -4.31 -16.55 -13.13
C GLU A 210 -5.41 -17.02 -12.19
N ILE A 211 -5.17 -17.06 -10.88
CA ILE A 211 -6.18 -17.40 -9.87
C ILE A 211 -7.36 -16.43 -9.96
N VAL A 212 -7.09 -15.12 -10.00
CA VAL A 212 -8.12 -14.09 -10.11
C VAL A 212 -8.91 -14.21 -11.41
N SER A 213 -8.22 -14.42 -12.54
CA SER A 213 -8.86 -14.51 -13.86
C SER A 213 -9.68 -15.78 -14.02
N SER A 214 -9.34 -16.87 -13.34
CA SER A 214 -10.05 -18.14 -13.40
C SER A 214 -11.19 -18.30 -12.37
N PHE A 215 -11.48 -17.27 -11.56
CA PHE A 215 -12.48 -17.33 -10.49
C PHE A 215 -13.83 -17.94 -10.93
N ASN A 216 -14.35 -17.55 -12.09
CA ASN A 216 -15.67 -18.01 -12.55
C ASN A 216 -15.67 -19.43 -13.13
N ASN A 217 -14.49 -20.01 -13.43
CA ASN A 217 -14.36 -21.27 -14.16
C ASN A 217 -13.57 -22.34 -13.39
N ASP A 218 -13.05 -22.01 -12.20
CA ASP A 218 -12.21 -22.89 -11.40
C ASP A 218 -12.63 -22.83 -9.92
N GLU A 219 -13.18 -23.94 -9.43
CA GLU A 219 -13.66 -24.07 -8.06
C GLU A 219 -12.54 -23.84 -7.03
N SER A 220 -11.32 -24.28 -7.33
CA SER A 220 -10.16 -24.07 -6.44
C SER A 220 -9.78 -22.60 -6.37
N SER A 221 -9.89 -21.85 -7.46
CA SER A 221 -9.70 -20.39 -7.47
C SER A 221 -10.78 -19.67 -6.65
N GLN A 222 -12.02 -20.12 -6.71
CA GLN A 222 -13.10 -19.56 -5.88
C GLN A 222 -12.82 -19.82 -4.39
N LYS A 223 -12.47 -21.06 -4.03
CA LYS A 223 -12.11 -21.42 -2.66
C LYS A 223 -10.94 -20.59 -2.14
N ALA A 224 -9.90 -20.46 -2.94
CA ALA A 224 -8.70 -19.69 -2.57
C ALA A 224 -9.00 -18.21 -2.34
N ILE A 225 -9.70 -17.55 -3.24
CA ILE A 225 -10.07 -16.14 -3.11
C ILE A 225 -11.03 -15.92 -1.92
N ASN A 226 -12.02 -16.80 -1.73
CA ASN A 226 -12.94 -16.70 -0.60
C ASN A 226 -12.20 -16.88 0.73
N PHE A 227 -11.30 -17.86 0.82
CA PHE A 227 -10.47 -18.06 2.01
C PHE A 227 -9.56 -16.87 2.28
N PHE A 228 -8.92 -16.32 1.25
CA PHE A 228 -8.11 -15.10 1.34
C PHE A 228 -8.91 -13.92 1.86
N LEU A 229 -10.11 -13.65 1.32
CA LEU A 229 -10.98 -12.56 1.76
C LEU A 229 -11.49 -12.74 3.19
N ASN A 230 -11.83 -13.97 3.57
CA ASN A 230 -12.22 -14.30 4.93
C ASN A 230 -11.06 -14.08 5.93
N SER A 231 -9.86 -14.52 5.55
CA SER A 231 -8.64 -14.31 6.34
C SER A 231 -8.33 -12.82 6.47
N PHE A 232 -8.42 -12.08 5.36
CA PHE A 232 -8.18 -10.64 5.34
C PHE A 232 -9.13 -9.89 6.27
N SER A 233 -10.43 -10.20 6.23
CA SER A 233 -11.43 -9.56 7.09
C SER A 233 -11.19 -9.83 8.58
N GLN A 234 -10.83 -11.07 8.96
CA GLN A 234 -10.55 -11.43 10.35
C GLN A 234 -9.27 -10.79 10.87
N ILE A 235 -8.18 -10.81 10.10
CA ILE A 235 -6.92 -10.15 10.46
C ILE A 235 -7.13 -8.63 10.55
N LEU A 236 -7.87 -8.05 9.60
CA LEU A 236 -8.19 -6.63 9.61
C LEU A 236 -8.94 -6.22 10.89
N SER A 237 -9.81 -7.10 11.40
CA SER A 237 -10.51 -6.90 12.66
C SER A 237 -9.57 -6.84 13.87
N GLU A 238 -8.51 -7.68 13.92
CA GLU A 238 -7.48 -7.61 14.97
C GLU A 238 -6.73 -6.28 14.90
N LEU A 239 -6.31 -5.88 13.68
CA LEU A 239 -5.63 -4.61 13.47
C LEU A 239 -6.52 -3.40 13.79
N ALA A 240 -7.81 -3.50 13.48
CA ALA A 240 -8.78 -2.47 13.81
C ALA A 240 -8.94 -2.27 15.32
N LEU A 241 -8.92 -3.34 16.11
CA LEU A 241 -8.92 -3.23 17.57
C LEU A 241 -7.58 -2.71 18.13
N ALA A 242 -6.46 -3.09 17.50
CA ALA A 242 -5.14 -2.65 17.96
C ALA A 242 -4.89 -1.15 17.71
N TYR A 243 -5.34 -0.64 16.57
CA TYR A 243 -5.03 0.71 16.10
C TYR A 243 -6.21 1.70 16.21
N MET A 244 -7.43 1.20 16.39
CA MET A 244 -8.65 2.00 16.51
C MET A 244 -8.82 3.03 15.37
N PRO A 245 -8.76 2.63 14.09
CA PRO A 245 -8.84 3.54 12.95
C PRO A 245 -10.28 4.00 12.70
N GLY A 246 -10.84 4.77 13.63
CA GLY A 246 -12.22 5.20 13.58
C GLY A 246 -12.53 6.21 12.46
N ASN A 247 -11.53 6.82 11.83
CA ASN A 247 -11.72 7.60 10.60
C ASN A 247 -11.82 6.73 9.35
N GLY A 248 -11.39 5.47 9.42
CA GLY A 248 -11.57 4.46 8.37
C GLY A 248 -10.35 3.60 8.13
N ILE A 249 -10.63 2.48 7.49
CA ILE A 249 -9.66 1.51 6.99
C ILE A 249 -9.69 1.60 5.47
N PHE A 250 -8.56 1.99 4.89
CA PHE A 250 -8.42 2.22 3.46
C PHE A 250 -7.51 1.16 2.86
N ILE A 251 -8.10 0.30 2.03
CA ILE A 251 -7.42 -0.83 1.44
C ILE A 251 -6.86 -0.41 0.08
N ALA A 252 -5.54 -0.52 -0.11
CA ALA A 252 -4.87 -0.18 -1.35
C ALA A 252 -4.18 -1.41 -1.98
N GLY A 253 -3.67 -1.27 -3.19
CA GLY A 253 -2.89 -2.30 -3.85
C GLY A 253 -3.59 -2.97 -5.04
N GLY A 254 -2.79 -3.48 -5.97
CA GLY A 254 -3.27 -4.09 -7.23
C GLY A 254 -4.11 -5.33 -7.00
N LEU A 255 -3.69 -6.20 -6.08
CA LEU A 255 -4.41 -7.43 -5.78
C LEU A 255 -5.83 -7.15 -5.28
N MET A 256 -5.99 -6.24 -4.32
CA MET A 256 -7.33 -5.89 -3.81
C MET A 256 -8.21 -5.23 -4.87
N ARG A 257 -7.64 -4.39 -5.74
CA ARG A 257 -8.39 -3.85 -6.89
C ARG A 257 -8.88 -4.93 -7.85
N SER A 258 -8.09 -5.97 -8.06
CA SER A 258 -8.46 -7.09 -8.95
C SER A 258 -9.55 -7.98 -8.36
N ILE A 259 -9.49 -8.27 -7.05
CA ILE A 259 -10.45 -9.18 -6.39
C ILE A 259 -11.68 -8.47 -5.82
N ARG A 260 -11.75 -7.12 -5.81
CA ARG A 260 -12.86 -6.35 -5.23
C ARG A 260 -14.24 -6.75 -5.75
N GLN A 261 -14.33 -7.15 -7.01
CA GLN A 261 -15.59 -7.57 -7.63
C GLN A 261 -16.16 -8.87 -7.06
N PHE A 262 -15.36 -9.66 -6.35
CA PHE A 262 -15.74 -10.90 -5.69
C PHE A 262 -16.04 -10.72 -4.20
N ILE A 263 -15.94 -9.49 -3.68
CA ILE A 263 -16.22 -9.19 -2.28
C ILE A 263 -17.75 -9.12 -2.09
N ASP A 264 -18.27 -10.01 -1.27
CA ASP A 264 -19.59 -9.87 -0.68
C ASP A 264 -19.45 -9.07 0.62
N ASN A 265 -20.00 -7.86 0.65
CA ASN A 265 -19.87 -6.96 1.79
C ASN A 265 -20.48 -7.53 3.08
N GLU A 266 -21.58 -8.27 3.00
CA GLU A 266 -22.23 -8.86 4.18
C GLU A 266 -21.36 -9.97 4.77
N ILE A 267 -20.84 -10.85 3.91
CA ILE A 267 -19.91 -11.91 4.32
C ILE A 267 -18.62 -11.32 4.90
N PHE A 268 -18.05 -10.31 4.25
CA PHE A 268 -16.85 -9.63 4.73
C PHE A 268 -17.08 -9.04 6.13
N MET A 269 -18.15 -8.27 6.31
CA MET A 269 -18.49 -7.67 7.61
C MET A 269 -18.84 -8.71 8.67
N LYS A 270 -19.50 -9.80 8.32
CA LYS A 270 -19.75 -10.92 9.23
C LYS A 270 -18.43 -11.50 9.76
N ASN A 271 -17.45 -11.73 8.89
CA ASN A 271 -16.11 -12.23 9.28
C ASN A 271 -15.30 -11.18 10.05
N PHE A 272 -15.43 -9.91 9.70
CA PHE A 272 -14.80 -8.80 10.42
C PHE A 272 -15.29 -8.67 11.87
N LEU A 273 -16.54 -9.03 12.13
CA LEU A 273 -17.18 -8.97 13.45
C LEU A 273 -17.18 -10.31 14.20
N ILE A 274 -16.67 -11.37 13.59
CA ILE A 274 -16.76 -12.73 14.16
C ILE A 274 -15.99 -12.83 15.49
N ASN A 275 -16.52 -13.62 16.43
CA ASN A 275 -15.90 -13.88 17.74
C ASN A 275 -15.64 -12.61 18.60
N ARG A 276 -16.37 -11.52 18.36
CA ARG A 276 -16.27 -10.28 19.15
C ARG A 276 -17.34 -10.21 20.24
N LYS A 277 -16.97 -9.64 21.39
CA LYS A 277 -18.00 -9.24 22.36
C LYS A 277 -18.83 -8.11 21.76
N SER A 278 -20.12 -8.03 22.12
CA SER A 278 -21.08 -7.08 21.53
C SER A 278 -20.58 -5.63 21.51
N MET A 279 -19.91 -5.17 22.57
CA MET A 279 -19.36 -3.82 22.66
C MET A 279 -18.25 -3.58 21.61
N HIS A 280 -17.35 -4.55 21.41
CA HIS A 280 -16.28 -4.44 20.41
C HIS A 280 -16.82 -4.57 18.98
N ALA A 281 -17.79 -5.46 18.75
CA ALA A 281 -18.48 -5.56 17.47
C ALA A 281 -19.17 -4.25 17.10
N ASN A 282 -19.81 -3.58 18.08
CA ASN A 282 -20.45 -2.29 17.85
C ASN A 282 -19.43 -1.18 17.47
N ILE A 283 -18.27 -1.14 18.12
CA ILE A 283 -17.20 -0.16 17.77
C ILE A 283 -16.67 -0.46 16.35
N LEU A 284 -16.37 -1.72 16.06
CA LEU A 284 -15.84 -2.12 14.75
C LEU A 284 -16.83 -1.84 13.61
N SER A 285 -18.13 -2.03 13.83
CA SER A 285 -19.16 -1.75 12.82
C SER A 285 -19.28 -0.26 12.45
N GLN A 286 -18.76 0.63 13.29
CA GLN A 286 -18.74 2.08 13.06
C GLN A 286 -17.48 2.54 12.32
N MET A 287 -16.56 1.65 11.95
CA MET A 287 -15.35 2.01 11.19
C MET A 287 -15.67 1.94 9.68
N PRO A 288 -15.47 3.02 8.93
CA PRO A 288 -15.53 2.95 7.47
C PRO A 288 -14.47 1.99 6.92
N ILE A 289 -14.85 1.17 5.92
CA ILE A 289 -13.91 0.29 5.22
C ILE A 289 -14.09 0.51 3.73
N ALA A 290 -13.02 0.92 3.04
CA ALA A 290 -13.08 1.22 1.62
C ALA A 290 -11.82 0.72 0.88
N ILE A 291 -11.99 0.34 -0.38
CA ILE A 291 -10.90 0.02 -1.31
C ILE A 291 -10.63 1.26 -2.16
N ILE A 292 -9.36 1.69 -2.21
CA ILE A 292 -8.90 2.79 -3.05
C ILE A 292 -8.78 2.27 -4.50
N ASN A 293 -9.58 2.83 -5.41
CA ASN A 293 -9.57 2.47 -6.82
C ASN A 293 -8.44 3.16 -7.59
N GLN A 294 -7.96 4.31 -7.09
CA GLN A 294 -6.90 5.10 -7.69
C GLN A 294 -5.63 4.27 -7.90
N GLU A 295 -5.06 4.36 -9.08
CA GLU A 295 -3.73 3.86 -9.38
C GLU A 295 -2.66 4.92 -9.01
N MET A 296 -1.40 4.49 -8.93
CA MET A 296 -0.26 5.38 -8.62
C MET A 296 -0.39 6.13 -7.30
N THR A 297 -1.06 5.52 -6.32
CA THR A 297 -1.31 6.09 -4.99
C THR A 297 -0.04 6.59 -4.30
N CYS A 298 1.11 5.89 -4.48
CA CYS A 298 2.40 6.31 -3.94
C CYS A 298 2.87 7.64 -4.53
N LEU A 299 2.71 7.87 -5.85
CA LEU A 299 3.14 9.11 -6.49
C LEU A 299 2.29 10.30 -6.03
N HIS A 300 0.98 10.12 -5.89
CA HIS A 300 0.10 11.15 -5.30
C HIS A 300 0.49 11.45 -3.85
N GLY A 301 0.85 10.43 -3.08
CA GLY A 301 1.33 10.57 -1.72
C GLY A 301 2.65 11.35 -1.63
N CYS A 302 3.62 11.03 -2.50
CA CYS A 302 4.87 11.78 -2.62
C CYS A 302 4.63 13.26 -2.93
N LEU A 303 3.71 13.56 -3.84
CA LEU A 303 3.33 14.95 -4.16
C LEU A 303 2.70 15.66 -2.97
N ASN A 304 1.76 15.00 -2.27
CA ASN A 304 1.12 15.61 -1.11
C ASN A 304 2.12 15.83 0.04
N PHE A 305 3.05 14.90 0.23
CA PHE A 305 4.13 15.05 1.20
C PHE A 305 4.95 16.31 0.94
N ILE A 306 5.50 16.49 -0.27
CA ILE A 306 6.32 17.65 -0.58
C ILE A 306 5.52 18.95 -0.52
N ASN A 307 4.25 18.93 -0.89
CA ASN A 307 3.36 20.07 -0.75
C ASN A 307 3.16 20.47 0.71
N LYS A 308 3.03 19.50 1.63
CA LYS A 308 2.85 19.76 3.06
C LYS A 308 4.09 20.36 3.72
N ILE A 309 5.28 19.87 3.38
CA ILE A 309 6.53 20.40 3.97
C ILE A 309 6.89 21.79 3.45
N ASN A 310 6.52 22.14 2.21
CA ASN A 310 6.74 23.47 1.65
C ASN A 310 5.70 24.51 2.05
N LYS A 311 4.60 24.12 2.72
CA LYS A 311 3.60 25.04 3.29
C LYS A 311 3.93 25.46 4.74
N ARG A 312 4.93 24.84 5.34
CA ARG A 312 5.44 25.18 6.68
C ARG A 312 6.54 26.22 6.59
#